data_859ddf6a050aaf0b3eccc8a21e21f68f
#
_entry.id   859ddf6a050aaf0b3eccc8a21e21f68f
#
_cell.length_a   1.000
_cell.length_b   1.000
_cell.length_c   1.000
_cell.angle_alpha   90.00
_cell.angle_beta   90.00
_cell.angle_gamma   90.00
#
_symmetry.space_group_name_H-M   'P 1'
#
loop_
_entity.id
_entity.type
_entity.pdbx_description
1 polymer ?
#
loop_
_entity_poly.entity_id
_entity_poly.type
_entity_poly.pdbx_seq_one_letter_code
_entity_poly.pdbx_strand_id
1 'polypeptide(L)'
;MIFDFLKRKEHPKTFSALGTDIHCHLLPGVDDGSSNFDETISCLKVLASLGFNKVHFTPHFQAHYPNEEEDIKNRFADLHKKIKELNDNTLPEIGVISGEYRFDPLFARMPGTDNVLTLPGKILLCEFSLHFNDYMPLDIFQKYIDLGYTLILAHPERYPYLGIHSAEVEKMKSMGIFFQVNILSLNGFYGDSARSKGFEYIESGLSEYLGIDTHNM
;
A
#
# COMPACT_ATOMS: atom_id res chain seq x y z
N MET A 1 18.21 7.38 -9.76
CA MET A 1 17.37 8.58 -9.54
C MET A 1 16.84 8.69 -8.11
N ILE A 2 16.24 7.64 -7.52
CA ILE A 2 15.85 7.63 -6.07
C ILE A 2 17.08 7.73 -5.15
N PHE A 3 18.21 7.15 -5.55
CA PHE A 3 19.49 7.18 -4.82
C PHE A 3 20.10 8.57 -4.66
N ASP A 4 19.99 9.43 -5.68
CA ASP A 4 20.52 10.80 -5.58
C ASP A 4 19.71 11.65 -4.61
N PHE A 5 18.42 11.30 -4.44
CA PHE A 5 17.53 11.92 -3.48
C PHE A 5 17.94 11.61 -2.03
N LEU A 6 18.32 10.36 -1.73
CA LEU A 6 18.73 9.92 -0.39
C LEU A 6 20.17 10.36 -0.01
N LYS A 7 21.02 10.64 -0.99
CA LYS A 7 22.45 11.02 -0.78
C LYS A 7 22.71 12.53 -0.71
N ARG A 8 21.72 13.38 -1.02
CA ARG A 8 21.89 14.84 -0.92
C ARG A 8 21.97 15.24 0.55
N LYS A 9 23.00 16.05 0.91
CA LYS A 9 23.17 16.64 2.25
C LYS A 9 22.01 17.56 2.67
N GLU A 10 21.20 18.03 1.72
CA GLU A 10 19.94 18.69 1.95
C GLU A 10 18.85 17.68 1.56
N HIS A 11 18.26 17.01 2.54
CA HIS A 11 17.08 16.16 2.29
C HIS A 11 15.97 17.04 1.73
N PRO A 12 15.34 16.64 0.62
CA PRO A 12 14.15 17.34 0.16
C PRO A 12 13.13 17.30 1.30
N LYS A 13 12.57 18.45 1.61
CA LYS A 13 11.60 18.59 2.68
C LYS A 13 10.24 17.97 2.33
N THR A 14 10.12 17.38 1.13
CA THR A 14 8.86 16.84 0.61
C THR A 14 9.10 15.59 -0.23
N PHE A 15 8.06 14.77 -0.37
CA PHE A 15 8.01 13.60 -1.25
C PHE A 15 7.38 13.92 -2.63
N SER A 16 7.40 15.18 -3.04
CA SER A 16 6.80 15.63 -4.31
C SER A 16 7.31 14.87 -5.54
N ALA A 17 8.51 14.30 -5.49
CA ALA A 17 9.05 13.46 -6.55
C ALA A 17 8.29 12.14 -6.74
N LEU A 18 7.56 11.66 -5.72
CA LEU A 18 6.73 10.46 -5.80
C LEU A 18 5.37 10.78 -6.43
N GLY A 19 4.84 11.96 -6.18
CA GLY A 19 3.60 12.47 -6.73
C GLY A 19 2.35 11.80 -6.19
N THR A 20 2.29 10.48 -6.19
CA THR A 20 1.11 9.69 -5.78
C THR A 20 1.44 8.78 -4.61
N ASP A 21 0.61 8.81 -3.56
CA ASP A 21 0.58 7.74 -2.56
C ASP A 21 -0.33 6.63 -3.05
N ILE A 22 0.17 5.40 -3.03
CA ILE A 22 -0.52 4.21 -3.54
C ILE A 22 -1.03 3.29 -2.44
N HIS A 23 -0.80 3.65 -1.15
CA HIS A 23 -1.10 2.79 -0.01
C HIS A 23 -1.53 3.63 1.20
N CYS A 24 -2.83 3.66 1.47
CA CYS A 24 -3.35 4.29 2.68
C CYS A 24 -4.71 3.71 3.11
N HIS A 25 -5.01 3.83 4.42
CA HIS A 25 -6.23 3.34 5.09
C HIS A 25 -7.10 4.52 5.53
N LEU A 26 -7.38 5.43 4.60
CA LEU A 26 -8.09 6.68 4.90
C LEU A 26 -9.58 6.66 4.52
N LEU A 27 -10.12 5.49 4.13
CA LEU A 27 -11.57 5.33 3.96
C LEU A 27 -12.22 5.16 5.35
N PRO A 28 -13.10 6.09 5.79
CA PRO A 28 -13.54 6.13 7.19
C PRO A 28 -14.30 4.89 7.64
N GLY A 29 -13.88 4.30 8.77
CA GLY A 29 -14.63 3.30 9.52
C GLY A 29 -14.78 1.94 8.84
N VAL A 30 -13.83 1.55 7.98
CA VAL A 30 -13.85 0.25 7.28
C VAL A 30 -12.76 -0.72 7.77
N ASP A 31 -11.70 -0.19 8.37
CA ASP A 31 -10.57 -0.95 8.92
C ASP A 31 -9.98 -0.21 10.14
N ASP A 32 -8.70 -0.47 10.48
CA ASP A 32 -7.97 0.19 11.56
C ASP A 32 -7.37 1.54 11.16
N GLY A 33 -7.72 2.04 10.00
CA GLY A 33 -7.32 3.35 9.54
C GLY A 33 -8.19 4.47 10.11
N SER A 34 -8.50 5.44 9.26
CA SER A 34 -9.30 6.61 9.65
C SER A 34 -10.68 6.23 10.18
N SER A 35 -11.04 6.75 11.35
CA SER A 35 -12.32 6.41 12.02
C SER A 35 -13.50 7.25 11.51
N ASN A 36 -13.22 8.46 10.97
CA ASN A 36 -14.25 9.41 10.55
C ASN A 36 -13.73 10.37 9.47
N PHE A 37 -14.69 11.14 8.91
CA PHE A 37 -14.39 12.07 7.81
C PHE A 37 -13.37 13.15 8.18
N ASP A 38 -13.45 13.72 9.38
CA ASP A 38 -12.57 14.84 9.79
C ASP A 38 -11.12 14.35 9.95
N GLU A 39 -10.93 13.13 10.43
CA GLU A 39 -9.62 12.47 10.52
C GLU A 39 -9.05 12.22 9.13
N THR A 40 -9.87 11.68 8.20
CA THR A 40 -9.45 11.52 6.79
C THR A 40 -8.96 12.84 6.19
N ILE A 41 -9.74 13.92 6.36
CA ILE A 41 -9.35 15.25 5.84
C ILE A 41 -8.05 15.74 6.47
N SER A 42 -7.87 15.52 7.76
CA SER A 42 -6.64 15.89 8.46
C SER A 42 -5.43 15.15 7.91
N CYS A 43 -5.55 13.83 7.71
CA CYS A 43 -4.50 13.01 7.12
C CYS A 43 -4.19 13.44 5.66
N LEU A 44 -5.22 13.69 4.84
CA LEU A 44 -5.04 14.16 3.46
C LEU A 44 -4.29 15.49 3.40
N LYS A 45 -4.56 16.43 4.33
CA LYS A 45 -3.80 17.69 4.45
C LYS A 45 -2.33 17.46 4.78
N VAL A 46 -2.04 16.50 5.66
CA VAL A 46 -0.66 16.12 5.98
C VAL A 46 0.02 15.54 4.75
N LEU A 47 -0.61 14.59 4.04
CA LEU A 47 -0.06 14.02 2.80
C LEU A 47 0.21 15.09 1.74
N ALA A 48 -0.71 16.04 1.55
CA ALA A 48 -0.49 17.19 0.66
C ALA A 48 0.72 18.03 1.10
N SER A 49 0.87 18.31 2.40
CA SER A 49 1.99 19.06 2.96
C SER A 49 3.34 18.35 2.77
N LEU A 50 3.32 17.01 2.71
CA LEU A 50 4.47 16.18 2.39
C LEU A 50 4.78 16.13 0.90
N GLY A 51 3.91 16.70 0.05
CA GLY A 51 4.12 16.85 -1.38
C GLY A 51 3.42 15.82 -2.26
N PHE A 52 2.52 15.01 -1.71
CA PHE A 52 1.70 14.13 -2.51
C PHE A 52 0.59 14.89 -3.22
N ASN A 53 0.48 14.71 -4.52
CA ASN A 53 -0.52 15.37 -5.36
C ASN A 53 -1.78 14.53 -5.54
N LYS A 54 -1.65 13.21 -5.35
CA LYS A 54 -2.72 12.22 -5.49
C LYS A 54 -2.59 11.14 -4.42
N VAL A 55 -3.73 10.62 -3.97
CA VAL A 55 -3.80 9.55 -2.99
C VAL A 55 -4.79 8.48 -3.47
N HIS A 56 -4.35 7.23 -3.55
CA HIS A 56 -5.21 6.06 -3.74
C HIS A 56 -5.56 5.46 -2.38
N PHE A 57 -6.78 4.94 -2.28
CA PHE A 57 -7.29 4.36 -1.04
C PHE A 57 -7.23 2.84 -1.14
N THR A 58 -6.62 2.19 -0.16
CA THR A 58 -6.38 0.74 -0.14
C THR A 58 -6.78 0.10 1.19
N PRO A 59 -8.07 0.20 1.60
CA PRO A 59 -8.49 -0.42 2.86
C PRO A 59 -8.21 -1.92 2.85
N HIS A 60 -8.07 -2.49 4.05
CA HIS A 60 -7.86 -3.91 4.23
C HIS A 60 -9.01 -4.77 3.70
N PHE A 61 -8.64 -5.85 3.00
CA PHE A 61 -9.49 -6.99 2.68
C PHE A 61 -8.88 -8.24 3.31
N GLN A 62 -9.35 -8.60 4.49
CA GLN A 62 -8.84 -9.72 5.28
C GLN A 62 -9.92 -10.27 6.22
N ALA A 63 -9.68 -11.46 6.79
CA ALA A 63 -10.67 -12.12 7.66
C ALA A 63 -11.08 -11.26 8.88
N HIS A 64 -10.18 -10.40 9.37
CA HIS A 64 -10.47 -9.50 10.49
C HIS A 64 -11.29 -8.26 10.07
N TYR A 65 -11.11 -7.83 8.82
CA TYR A 65 -11.88 -6.76 8.16
C TYR A 65 -12.54 -7.34 6.90
N PRO A 66 -13.69 -8.05 7.08
CA PRO A 66 -14.37 -8.76 5.99
C PRO A 66 -15.16 -7.78 5.11
N ASN A 67 -14.43 -6.83 4.53
CA ASN A 67 -15.02 -5.81 3.67
C ASN A 67 -15.57 -6.43 2.39
N GLU A 68 -16.74 -5.94 1.98
CA GLU A 68 -17.37 -6.30 0.71
C GLU A 68 -17.12 -5.18 -0.31
N GLU A 69 -16.79 -5.55 -1.54
CA GLU A 69 -16.41 -4.62 -2.60
C GLU A 69 -17.45 -3.52 -2.82
N GLU A 70 -18.72 -3.90 -2.89
CA GLU A 70 -19.82 -2.95 -3.17
C GLU A 70 -20.01 -1.94 -2.03
N ASP A 71 -19.87 -2.37 -0.77
CA ASP A 71 -19.93 -1.48 0.38
C ASP A 71 -18.77 -0.48 0.38
N ILE A 72 -17.56 -0.97 0.08
CA ILE A 72 -16.37 -0.12 -0.03
C ILE A 72 -16.51 0.90 -1.17
N LYS A 73 -17.03 0.50 -2.32
CA LYS A 73 -17.30 1.44 -3.44
C LYS A 73 -18.31 2.53 -3.04
N ASN A 74 -19.39 2.14 -2.37
CA ASN A 74 -20.43 3.08 -1.94
C ASN A 74 -19.87 4.09 -0.92
N ARG A 75 -19.13 3.62 0.08
CA ARG A 75 -18.48 4.48 1.07
C ARG A 75 -17.45 5.42 0.44
N PHE A 76 -16.68 4.92 -0.52
CA PHE A 76 -15.73 5.75 -1.25
C PHE A 76 -16.42 6.83 -2.10
N ALA A 77 -17.52 6.50 -2.76
CA ALA A 77 -18.32 7.47 -3.51
C ALA A 77 -18.88 8.58 -2.60
N ASP A 78 -19.38 8.22 -1.41
CA ASP A 78 -19.85 9.17 -0.41
C ASP A 78 -18.71 10.07 0.11
N LEU A 79 -17.55 9.49 0.41
CA LEU A 79 -16.36 10.23 0.81
C LEU A 79 -15.95 11.22 -0.29
N HIS A 80 -15.84 10.75 -1.53
CA HIS A 80 -15.44 11.58 -2.68
C HIS A 80 -16.40 12.75 -2.89
N LYS A 81 -17.71 12.51 -2.77
CA LYS A 81 -18.73 13.56 -2.84
C LYS A 81 -18.53 14.62 -1.75
N LYS A 82 -18.35 14.20 -0.50
CA LYS A 82 -18.12 15.12 0.63
C LYS A 82 -16.85 15.94 0.46
N ILE A 83 -15.75 15.33 0.02
CA ILE A 83 -14.49 16.03 -0.25
C ILE A 83 -14.69 17.08 -1.35
N LYS A 84 -15.41 16.74 -2.40
CA LYS A 84 -15.73 17.68 -3.49
C LYS A 84 -16.56 18.86 -3.01
N GLU A 85 -17.50 18.63 -2.10
CA GLU A 85 -18.36 19.67 -1.49
C GLU A 85 -17.54 20.64 -0.61
N LEU A 86 -16.45 20.19 0.03
CA LEU A 86 -15.54 21.05 0.80
C LEU A 86 -14.89 22.13 -0.09
N ASN A 87 -14.68 21.85 -1.38
CA ASN A 87 -13.99 22.73 -2.32
C ASN A 87 -12.65 23.28 -1.79
N ASP A 88 -11.89 22.41 -1.11
CA ASP A 88 -10.59 22.73 -0.50
C ASP A 88 -9.45 22.35 -1.46
N ASN A 89 -8.90 23.35 -2.14
CA ASN A 89 -7.82 23.17 -3.11
C ASN A 89 -6.46 22.82 -2.48
N THR A 90 -6.38 22.71 -1.16
CA THR A 90 -5.17 22.27 -0.47
C THR A 90 -5.07 20.75 -0.32
N LEU A 91 -6.15 20.04 -0.60
CA LEU A 91 -6.19 18.58 -0.57
C LEU A 91 -5.56 17.98 -1.83
N PRO A 92 -4.96 16.77 -1.75
CA PRO A 92 -4.49 16.07 -2.93
C PRO A 92 -5.68 15.59 -3.77
N GLU A 93 -5.44 15.29 -5.03
CA GLU A 93 -6.44 14.61 -5.86
C GLU A 93 -6.82 13.26 -5.24
N ILE A 94 -8.11 13.01 -5.13
CA ILE A 94 -8.62 11.70 -4.70
C ILE A 94 -8.57 10.77 -5.91
N GLY A 95 -7.71 9.77 -5.81
CA GLY A 95 -7.49 8.78 -6.86
C GLY A 95 -8.59 7.74 -6.93
N VAL A 96 -8.22 6.48 -6.99
CA VAL A 96 -9.18 5.35 -7.03
C VAL A 96 -9.27 4.68 -5.67
N ILE A 97 -10.37 3.95 -5.49
CA ILE A 97 -10.48 2.93 -4.44
C ILE A 97 -9.92 1.61 -4.97
N SER A 98 -9.07 1.00 -4.19
CA SER A 98 -8.50 -0.32 -4.37
C SER A 98 -8.63 -1.10 -3.06
N GLY A 99 -7.83 -2.13 -2.86
CA GLY A 99 -7.73 -2.85 -1.60
C GLY A 99 -6.30 -3.27 -1.31
N GLU A 100 -5.95 -3.35 -0.03
CA GLU A 100 -4.83 -4.14 0.44
C GLU A 100 -5.34 -5.52 0.86
N TYR A 101 -4.98 -6.52 0.07
CA TYR A 101 -5.48 -7.89 0.23
C TYR A 101 -4.51 -8.71 1.06
N ARG A 102 -4.97 -9.14 2.24
CA ARG A 102 -4.18 -10.04 3.05
C ARG A 102 -4.16 -11.43 2.45
N PHE A 103 -2.97 -12.01 2.42
CA PHE A 103 -2.75 -13.37 1.97
C PHE A 103 -3.33 -14.35 3.00
N ASP A 104 -4.62 -14.63 2.89
CA ASP A 104 -5.40 -15.49 3.75
C ASP A 104 -6.36 -16.40 2.93
N PRO A 105 -7.17 -17.25 3.55
CA PRO A 105 -8.13 -18.09 2.82
C PRO A 105 -9.18 -17.32 2.01
N LEU A 106 -9.48 -16.06 2.35
CA LEU A 106 -10.37 -15.21 1.58
C LEU A 106 -9.72 -14.84 0.26
N PHE A 107 -8.49 -14.32 0.30
CA PHE A 107 -7.71 -14.00 -0.87
C PHE A 107 -7.53 -15.21 -1.81
N ALA A 108 -7.29 -16.40 -1.25
CA ALA A 108 -7.13 -17.63 -2.00
C ALA A 108 -8.37 -18.04 -2.81
N ARG A 109 -9.57 -17.55 -2.44
CA ARG A 109 -10.84 -17.86 -3.10
C ARG A 109 -11.25 -16.83 -4.16
N MET A 110 -10.60 -15.68 -4.22
CA MET A 110 -10.97 -14.58 -5.13
C MET A 110 -10.53 -14.74 -6.59
N PRO A 111 -9.52 -15.57 -6.97
CA PRO A 111 -9.10 -15.66 -8.37
C PRO A 111 -10.28 -16.04 -9.30
N GLY A 112 -10.49 -15.21 -10.35
CA GLY A 112 -11.57 -15.41 -11.31
C GLY A 112 -12.91 -14.79 -10.93
N THR A 113 -12.97 -14.04 -9.82
CA THR A 113 -14.13 -13.18 -9.51
C THR A 113 -13.90 -11.79 -10.10
N ASP A 114 -14.98 -11.15 -10.61
CA ASP A 114 -14.93 -9.76 -11.07
C ASP A 114 -14.89 -8.75 -9.88
N ASN A 115 -14.81 -9.28 -8.66
CA ASN A 115 -14.98 -8.53 -7.40
C ASN A 115 -13.63 -8.21 -6.74
N VAL A 116 -12.65 -7.72 -7.50
CA VAL A 116 -11.35 -7.32 -6.95
C VAL A 116 -11.11 -5.84 -7.25
N LEU A 117 -11.03 -5.03 -6.21
CA LEU A 117 -10.65 -3.63 -6.34
C LEU A 117 -9.16 -3.52 -6.59
N THR A 118 -8.77 -2.86 -7.66
CA THR A 118 -7.36 -2.72 -8.05
C THR A 118 -6.96 -1.27 -8.26
N LEU A 119 -5.68 -0.99 -8.11
CA LEU A 119 -5.08 0.20 -8.65
C LEU A 119 -5.16 0.18 -10.20
N PRO A 120 -5.01 1.33 -10.88
CA PRO A 120 -5.04 1.39 -12.34
C PRO A 120 -4.07 0.39 -12.98
N GLY A 121 -4.50 -0.28 -14.07
CA GLY A 121 -3.70 -1.29 -14.77
C GLY A 121 -3.79 -2.69 -14.18
N LYS A 122 -4.87 -3.02 -13.46
CA LYS A 122 -5.05 -4.31 -12.76
C LYS A 122 -3.93 -4.59 -11.73
N ILE A 123 -3.46 -3.57 -11.05
CA ILE A 123 -2.44 -3.72 -10.02
C ILE A 123 -3.13 -4.05 -8.69
N LEU A 124 -2.71 -5.15 -8.08
CA LEU A 124 -3.23 -5.67 -6.83
C LEU A 124 -2.18 -5.49 -5.72
N LEU A 125 -2.51 -4.70 -4.71
CA LEU A 125 -1.69 -4.57 -3.51
C LEU A 125 -2.05 -5.72 -2.56
N CYS A 126 -1.04 -6.45 -2.09
CA CYS A 126 -1.24 -7.58 -1.18
C CYS A 126 -0.23 -7.55 -0.04
N GLU A 127 -0.62 -8.15 1.10
CA GLU A 127 0.22 -8.25 2.28
C GLU A 127 0.25 -9.68 2.85
N PHE A 128 1.28 -9.97 3.64
CA PHE A 128 1.36 -11.15 4.48
C PHE A 128 1.05 -10.84 5.95
N SER A 129 0.92 -11.89 6.78
CA SER A 129 0.89 -11.72 8.23
C SER A 129 2.22 -11.15 8.74
N LEU A 130 2.16 -10.15 9.61
CA LEU A 130 3.35 -9.61 10.28
C LEU A 130 3.90 -10.55 11.35
N HIS A 131 3.10 -11.51 11.83
CA HIS A 131 3.42 -12.32 13.01
C HIS A 131 3.74 -13.78 12.70
N PHE A 132 3.28 -14.28 11.56
CA PHE A 132 3.39 -15.70 11.23
C PHE A 132 4.00 -15.87 9.85
N ASN A 133 4.91 -16.82 9.73
CA ASN A 133 5.33 -17.35 8.45
C ASN A 133 4.22 -18.28 7.94
N ASP A 134 3.09 -17.67 7.59
CA ASP A 134 2.03 -18.39 6.91
C ASP A 134 2.63 -18.96 5.62
N TYR A 135 2.27 -20.20 5.31
CA TYR A 135 2.62 -20.82 4.05
C TYR A 135 2.38 -19.84 2.91
N MET A 136 3.45 -19.49 2.18
CA MET A 136 3.36 -18.62 0.99
C MET A 136 2.93 -19.47 -0.20
N PRO A 137 1.65 -19.58 -0.52
CA PRO A 137 1.20 -20.33 -1.67
C PRO A 137 1.48 -19.54 -2.95
N LEU A 138 2.71 -19.59 -3.41
CA LEU A 138 3.15 -18.93 -4.65
C LEU A 138 2.34 -19.38 -5.88
N ASP A 139 1.70 -20.55 -5.80
CA ASP A 139 0.75 -21.03 -6.80
C ASP A 139 -0.52 -20.16 -6.90
N ILE A 140 -0.94 -19.51 -5.79
CA ILE A 140 -2.04 -18.55 -5.82
C ILE A 140 -1.59 -17.24 -6.49
N PHE A 141 -0.39 -16.75 -6.20
CA PHE A 141 0.16 -15.61 -6.92
C PHE A 141 0.20 -15.89 -8.43
N GLN A 142 0.64 -17.08 -8.82
CA GLN A 142 0.68 -17.44 -10.24
C GLN A 142 -0.72 -17.38 -10.88
N LYS A 143 -1.77 -17.83 -10.19
CA LYS A 143 -3.14 -17.73 -10.70
C LYS A 143 -3.57 -16.29 -10.97
N TYR A 144 -3.24 -15.34 -10.05
CA TYR A 144 -3.56 -13.93 -10.29
C TYR A 144 -2.76 -13.36 -11.46
N ILE A 145 -1.49 -13.72 -11.58
CA ILE A 145 -0.64 -13.32 -12.71
C ILE A 145 -1.20 -13.85 -14.03
N ASP A 146 -1.63 -15.12 -14.07
CA ASP A 146 -2.23 -15.76 -15.25
C ASP A 146 -3.55 -15.09 -15.65
N LEU A 147 -4.28 -14.51 -14.70
CA LEU A 147 -5.49 -13.70 -14.94
C LEU A 147 -5.16 -12.25 -15.37
N GLY A 148 -3.90 -11.92 -15.52
CA GLY A 148 -3.42 -10.62 -15.99
C GLY A 148 -3.31 -9.54 -14.91
N TYR A 149 -3.27 -9.91 -13.62
CA TYR A 149 -2.98 -8.98 -12.54
C TYR A 149 -1.47 -8.78 -12.38
N THR A 150 -1.09 -7.55 -12.06
CA THR A 150 0.24 -7.21 -11.55
C THR A 150 0.17 -7.18 -10.04
N LEU A 151 1.04 -7.93 -9.36
CA LEU A 151 1.05 -7.99 -7.89
C LEU A 151 2.11 -7.05 -7.32
N ILE A 152 1.74 -6.32 -6.27
CA ILE A 152 2.66 -5.56 -5.41
C ILE A 152 2.57 -6.15 -4.00
N LEU A 153 3.67 -6.66 -3.47
CA LEU A 153 3.78 -7.01 -2.07
C LEU A 153 4.07 -5.75 -1.25
N ALA A 154 3.14 -5.41 -0.35
CA ALA A 154 3.29 -4.28 0.56
C ALA A 154 4.34 -4.57 1.64
N HIS A 155 5.08 -3.55 2.00
CA HIS A 155 6.00 -3.45 3.14
C HIS A 155 6.80 -4.74 3.46
N PRO A 156 7.54 -5.34 2.49
CA PRO A 156 8.30 -6.57 2.69
C PRO A 156 9.34 -6.45 3.80
N GLU A 157 9.80 -5.25 4.10
CA GLU A 157 10.74 -4.94 5.17
C GLU A 157 10.16 -5.17 6.57
N ARG A 158 8.82 -5.17 6.71
CA ARG A 158 8.13 -5.36 8.00
C ARG A 158 7.98 -6.84 8.38
N TYR A 159 8.18 -7.78 7.45
CA TYR A 159 8.08 -9.21 7.77
C TYR A 159 9.37 -9.73 8.40
N PRO A 160 9.37 -10.11 9.72
CA PRO A 160 10.60 -10.51 10.39
C PRO A 160 11.19 -11.80 9.82
N TYR A 161 10.35 -12.65 9.24
CA TYR A 161 10.70 -13.95 8.66
C TYR A 161 11.13 -13.90 7.19
N LEU A 162 10.90 -12.77 6.49
CA LEU A 162 11.28 -12.61 5.09
C LEU A 162 12.65 -11.94 4.98
N GLY A 163 13.65 -12.74 4.67
CA GLY A 163 15.00 -12.23 4.40
C GLY A 163 15.10 -11.65 2.99
N ILE A 164 15.76 -10.51 2.84
CA ILE A 164 15.89 -9.83 1.55
C ILE A 164 16.56 -10.70 0.46
N HIS A 165 17.47 -11.59 0.83
CA HIS A 165 18.13 -12.54 -0.07
C HIS A 165 17.61 -13.97 0.09
N SER A 166 16.38 -14.12 0.58
CA SER A 166 15.77 -15.44 0.72
C SER A 166 15.32 -16.00 -0.63
N ALA A 167 15.22 -17.32 -0.71
CA ALA A 167 14.71 -18.00 -1.91
C ALA A 167 13.28 -17.56 -2.27
N GLU A 168 12.48 -17.19 -1.25
CA GLU A 168 11.12 -16.69 -1.41
C GLU A 168 11.11 -15.32 -2.11
N VAL A 169 11.99 -14.40 -1.71
CA VAL A 169 12.15 -13.09 -2.36
C VAL A 169 12.61 -13.26 -3.79
N GLU A 170 13.64 -14.07 -4.03
CA GLU A 170 14.13 -14.37 -5.39
C GLU A 170 13.01 -14.97 -6.26
N LYS A 171 12.24 -15.91 -5.71
CA LYS A 171 11.13 -16.54 -6.42
C LYS A 171 10.04 -15.53 -6.77
N MET A 172 9.59 -14.70 -5.83
CA MET A 172 8.60 -13.66 -6.08
C MET A 172 9.08 -12.67 -7.16
N LYS A 173 10.33 -12.24 -7.11
CA LYS A 173 10.92 -11.37 -8.14
C LYS A 173 10.96 -12.07 -9.51
N SER A 174 11.29 -13.34 -9.57
CA SER A 174 11.30 -14.12 -10.82
C SER A 174 9.89 -14.29 -11.43
N MET A 175 8.84 -14.20 -10.60
CA MET A 175 7.44 -14.20 -11.04
C MET A 175 6.95 -12.83 -11.50
N GLY A 176 7.77 -11.78 -11.37
CA GLY A 176 7.39 -10.41 -11.73
C GLY A 176 6.59 -9.67 -10.66
N ILE A 177 6.63 -10.14 -9.41
CA ILE A 177 6.00 -9.45 -8.28
C ILE A 177 6.85 -8.24 -7.91
N PHE A 178 6.20 -7.08 -7.82
CA PHE A 178 6.80 -5.84 -7.36
C PHE A 178 6.75 -5.72 -5.84
N PHE A 179 7.65 -4.91 -5.28
CA PHE A 179 7.69 -4.64 -3.86
C PHE A 179 7.49 -3.15 -3.58
N GLN A 180 6.70 -2.85 -2.53
CA GLN A 180 6.49 -1.50 -2.04
C GLN A 180 7.03 -1.38 -0.62
N VAL A 181 8.05 -0.56 -0.40
CA VAL A 181 8.61 -0.24 0.92
C VAL A 181 7.85 0.92 1.55
N ASN A 182 7.54 0.83 2.85
CA ASN A 182 6.92 1.91 3.59
C ASN A 182 7.93 3.02 3.89
N ILE A 183 7.57 4.25 3.57
CA ILE A 183 8.39 5.43 3.86
C ILE A 183 8.61 5.60 5.37
N LEU A 184 7.60 5.28 6.19
CA LEU A 184 7.70 5.33 7.64
C LEU A 184 8.72 4.32 8.20
N SER A 185 8.96 3.19 7.53
CA SER A 185 10.04 2.27 7.89
C SER A 185 11.40 2.93 7.80
N LEU A 186 11.63 3.77 6.79
CA LEU A 186 12.93 4.41 6.55
C LEU A 186 13.31 5.43 7.63
N ASN A 187 12.33 6.00 8.34
CA ASN A 187 12.59 6.87 9.47
C ASN A 187 12.60 6.14 10.82
N GLY A 188 12.39 4.82 10.84
CA GLY A 188 12.46 3.98 12.02
C GLY A 188 11.14 3.83 12.79
N PHE A 189 10.01 4.28 12.23
CA PHE A 189 8.70 4.18 12.90
C PHE A 189 8.34 2.73 13.28
N TYR A 190 8.71 1.76 12.43
CA TYR A 190 8.50 0.33 12.67
C TYR A 190 9.72 -0.38 13.28
N GLY A 191 10.67 0.38 13.83
CA GLY A 191 11.88 -0.12 14.48
C GLY A 191 13.08 -0.28 13.54
N ASP A 192 14.26 -0.49 14.15
CA ASP A 192 15.55 -0.51 13.44
C ASP A 192 15.66 -1.64 12.41
N SER A 193 15.05 -2.80 12.69
CA SER A 193 15.05 -3.93 11.76
C SER A 193 14.33 -3.60 10.46
N ALA A 194 13.11 -3.06 10.54
CA ALA A 194 12.35 -2.63 9.37
C ALA A 194 13.07 -1.51 8.63
N ARG A 195 13.66 -0.56 9.35
CA ARG A 195 14.46 0.52 8.78
C ARG A 195 15.64 -0.02 7.96
N SER A 196 16.45 -0.91 8.56
CA SER A 196 17.60 -1.49 7.89
C SER A 196 17.20 -2.23 6.63
N LYS A 197 16.22 -3.13 6.74
CA LYS A 197 15.68 -3.88 5.60
C LYS A 197 15.09 -2.96 4.53
N GLY A 198 14.37 -1.90 4.90
CA GLY A 198 13.79 -0.95 3.95
C GLY A 198 14.86 -0.28 3.09
N PHE A 199 15.95 0.19 3.70
CA PHE A 199 17.09 0.72 2.95
C PHE A 199 17.73 -0.35 2.06
N GLU A 200 17.89 -1.56 2.56
CA GLU A 200 18.50 -2.67 1.81
C GLU A 200 17.65 -3.06 0.58
N TYR A 201 16.30 -3.11 0.70
CA TYR A 201 15.41 -3.32 -0.45
C TYR A 201 15.56 -2.24 -1.51
N ILE A 202 15.68 -0.97 -1.10
CA ILE A 202 15.85 0.15 -2.03
C ILE A 202 17.25 0.11 -2.66
N GLU A 203 18.29 -0.10 -1.87
CA GLU A 203 19.69 -0.08 -2.32
C GLU A 203 20.04 -1.23 -3.26
N SER A 204 19.42 -2.39 -3.08
CA SER A 204 19.54 -3.52 -3.99
C SER A 204 18.66 -3.41 -5.24
N GLY A 205 17.81 -2.38 -5.35
CA GLY A 205 16.90 -2.20 -6.48
C GLY A 205 15.73 -3.20 -6.51
N LEU A 206 15.43 -3.83 -5.37
CA LEU A 206 14.32 -4.78 -5.26
C LEU A 206 12.96 -4.10 -5.03
N SER A 207 12.96 -2.84 -4.55
CA SER A 207 11.73 -2.06 -4.35
C SER A 207 11.47 -1.16 -5.54
N GLU A 208 10.32 -1.32 -6.18
CA GLU A 208 9.87 -0.48 -7.28
C GLU A 208 8.94 0.64 -6.81
N TYR A 209 8.31 0.48 -5.65
CA TYR A 209 7.32 1.40 -5.12
C TYR A 209 7.65 1.84 -3.70
N LEU A 210 7.23 3.06 -3.37
CA LEU A 210 7.18 3.58 -2.01
C LEU A 210 5.72 3.96 -1.70
N GLY A 211 5.28 3.71 -0.47
CA GLY A 211 3.96 4.08 0.04
C GLY A 211 4.06 4.58 1.47
N ILE A 212 3.07 5.30 1.94
CA ILE A 212 3.06 5.78 3.33
C ILE A 212 2.43 4.75 4.26
N ASP A 213 1.40 4.04 3.82
CA ASP A 213 0.61 3.13 4.67
C ASP A 213 -0.03 3.91 5.84
N THR A 214 -0.64 5.06 5.51
CA THR A 214 -1.23 5.95 6.50
C THR A 214 -2.54 5.37 7.02
N HIS A 215 -2.64 5.21 8.36
CA HIS A 215 -3.86 4.77 9.04
C HIS A 215 -4.57 5.94 9.74
N ASN A 216 -3.85 6.67 10.58
CA ASN A 216 -4.35 7.80 11.35
C ASN A 216 -3.20 8.77 11.68
N MET A 217 -3.52 9.86 12.39
CA MET A 217 -2.53 10.82 12.85
C MET A 217 -2.08 10.53 14.27
#